data_b0dc5a338daba901ea210937bd63b186
#
_entry.id   b0dc5a338daba901ea210937bd63b186
#
_cell.length_a   1.000
_cell.length_b   1.000
_cell.length_c   1.000
_cell.angle_alpha   90.00
_cell.angle_beta   90.00
_cell.angle_gamma   90.00
#
_symmetry.space_group_name_H-M   'P 1'
#
loop_
_entity.id
_entity.type
_entity.pdbx_description
1 polymer ?
#
loop_
_entity_poly.entity_id
_entity_poly.type
_entity_poly.pdbx_seq_one_letter_code
_entity_poly.pdbx_strand_id
1 'polypeptide(L)'
;SWESGRLALNGGLISTTQFKFQEKFWGYRYIMKSFQDEYKFGSSADLGISVAYKFADWISADAIIVNGEGYKKIQIKDGLNYGLGVTLTPVKGFQIRLYGGLNESGKKGKKAITNLAAFMGYKHEKFTIGAEYNYMMNASHQENADQNGYSVFASVNLPKNVSLYARFDDLYSKNDWNIAKDEATVILGAQFKLGKYVKIAPNFRMAMPKADGVKSKYSAYVNCYFGI
;
A
#
# COMPACT_ATOMS: atom_id res chain seq x y z
N SER A 1 1.10 -13.79 -16.94
CA SER A 1 1.12 -14.58 -15.70
C SER A 1 0.94 -16.05 -16.01
N TRP A 2 1.59 -16.89 -15.23
CA TRP A 2 1.45 -18.35 -15.28
C TRP A 2 1.30 -18.85 -13.83
N GLU A 3 0.37 -19.77 -13.61
CA GLU A 3 0.11 -20.36 -12.31
C GLU A 3 -0.03 -21.87 -12.45
N SER A 4 0.61 -22.64 -11.57
CA SER A 4 0.46 -24.07 -11.46
C SER A 4 0.56 -24.52 -10.00
N GLY A 5 -0.55 -25.00 -9.47
CA GLY A 5 -0.64 -25.48 -8.10
C GLY A 5 -0.27 -24.39 -7.07
N ARG A 6 0.94 -24.48 -6.50
CA ARG A 6 1.44 -23.57 -5.45
C ARG A 6 2.35 -22.45 -5.96
N LEU A 7 2.70 -22.45 -7.24
CA LEU A 7 3.64 -21.54 -7.85
C LEU A 7 2.92 -20.58 -8.81
N ALA A 8 3.17 -19.29 -8.68
CA ALA A 8 2.74 -18.26 -9.62
C ALA A 8 3.94 -17.46 -10.13
N LEU A 9 4.03 -17.28 -11.44
CA LEU A 9 5.04 -16.48 -12.12
C LEU A 9 4.38 -15.37 -12.90
N ASN A 10 4.91 -14.16 -12.79
CA ASN A 10 4.45 -13.01 -13.59
C ASN A 10 5.66 -12.36 -14.27
N GLY A 11 5.46 -11.87 -15.50
CA GLY A 11 6.47 -11.13 -16.26
C GLY A 11 5.84 -10.05 -17.12
N GLY A 12 6.59 -8.98 -17.39
CA GLY A 12 6.16 -7.81 -18.14
C GLY A 12 5.86 -6.61 -17.24
N LEU A 13 4.90 -5.77 -17.60
CA LEU A 13 4.42 -4.70 -16.74
C LEU A 13 3.48 -5.31 -15.68
N ILE A 14 4.03 -5.50 -14.48
CA ILE A 14 3.36 -6.24 -13.39
C ILE A 14 3.06 -5.34 -12.19
N SER A 15 2.04 -5.72 -11.41
CA SER A 15 1.81 -5.09 -10.10
C SER A 15 2.95 -5.43 -9.14
N THR A 16 3.45 -4.44 -8.41
CA THR A 16 4.48 -4.67 -7.38
C THR A 16 3.90 -5.46 -6.21
N THR A 17 4.69 -6.36 -5.63
CA THR A 17 4.27 -7.18 -4.49
C THR A 17 4.35 -6.41 -3.17
N GLN A 18 4.97 -5.23 -3.17
CA GLN A 18 5.26 -4.42 -1.98
C GLN A 18 4.00 -4.12 -1.16
N PHE A 19 2.96 -3.57 -1.77
CA PHE A 19 1.74 -3.14 -1.05
C PHE A 19 0.42 -3.62 -1.68
N LYS A 20 0.47 -4.41 -2.74
CA LYS A 20 -0.74 -4.98 -3.36
C LYS A 20 -1.59 -5.78 -2.38
N PHE A 21 -0.94 -6.44 -1.42
CA PHE A 21 -1.60 -7.22 -0.38
C PHE A 21 -2.44 -6.32 0.54
N GLN A 22 -1.82 -5.29 1.12
CA GLN A 22 -2.47 -4.32 2.00
C GLN A 22 -3.59 -3.58 1.27
N GLU A 23 -3.36 -3.20 0.02
CA GLU A 23 -4.35 -2.55 -0.82
C GLU A 23 -5.59 -3.41 -1.05
N LYS A 24 -5.39 -4.71 -1.34
CA LYS A 24 -6.48 -5.68 -1.48
C LYS A 24 -7.22 -5.90 -0.15
N PHE A 25 -6.50 -5.80 0.96
CA PHE A 25 -7.08 -5.94 2.29
C PHE A 25 -7.92 -4.72 2.65
N TRP A 26 -7.42 -3.50 2.40
CA TRP A 26 -8.16 -2.23 2.53
C TRP A 26 -9.43 -2.23 1.68
N GLY A 27 -9.35 -2.61 0.42
CA GLY A 27 -10.51 -2.81 -0.45
C GLY A 27 -11.20 -1.54 -0.98
N TYR A 28 -10.77 -0.35 -0.58
CA TYR A 28 -11.36 0.95 -0.94
C TYR A 28 -10.38 1.85 -1.71
N ARG A 29 -9.52 1.25 -2.57
CA ARG A 29 -8.55 1.99 -3.38
C ARG A 29 -9.18 3.15 -4.19
N TYR A 30 -10.41 2.98 -4.67
CA TYR A 30 -11.11 4.03 -5.43
C TYR A 30 -11.48 5.26 -4.58
N ILE A 31 -11.44 5.12 -3.25
CA ILE A 31 -11.60 6.23 -2.29
C ILE A 31 -10.23 6.82 -1.99
N MET A 32 -9.31 6.02 -1.46
CA MET A 32 -7.94 6.39 -1.19
C MET A 32 -7.04 5.18 -1.37
N LYS A 33 -5.87 5.38 -1.98
CA LYS A 33 -4.86 4.35 -2.18
C LYS A 33 -4.40 3.76 -0.85
N SER A 34 -3.68 2.62 -0.86
CA SER A 34 -3.00 2.11 0.32
C SER A 34 -1.96 3.12 0.84
N PHE A 35 -1.57 3.03 2.10
CA PHE A 35 -0.61 3.93 2.72
C PHE A 35 0.66 4.09 1.89
N GLN A 36 1.29 2.98 1.51
CA GLN A 36 2.54 3.00 0.75
C GLN A 36 2.41 3.66 -0.63
N ASP A 37 1.29 3.48 -1.32
CA ASP A 37 1.04 4.12 -2.63
C ASP A 37 0.69 5.61 -2.49
N GLU A 38 -0.06 5.98 -1.45
CA GLU A 38 -0.43 7.38 -1.18
C GLU A 38 0.80 8.22 -0.84
N TYR A 39 1.62 7.72 0.08
CA TYR A 39 2.81 8.43 0.58
C TYR A 39 4.10 8.06 -0.17
N LYS A 40 4.00 7.39 -1.34
CA LYS A 40 5.08 7.15 -2.30
C LYS A 40 6.25 6.33 -1.74
N PHE A 41 5.94 5.28 -0.97
CA PHE A 41 6.93 4.28 -0.55
C PHE A 41 7.37 3.36 -1.71
N GLY A 42 6.67 3.37 -2.82
CA GLY A 42 6.98 2.61 -4.02
C GLY A 42 6.01 2.90 -5.16
N SER A 43 6.13 2.16 -6.24
CA SER A 43 5.22 2.20 -7.38
C SER A 43 4.24 1.02 -7.35
N SER A 44 3.00 1.24 -7.78
CA SER A 44 1.96 0.20 -7.82
C SER A 44 2.18 -0.85 -8.92
N ALA A 45 2.95 -0.51 -9.95
CA ALA A 45 3.33 -1.42 -11.03
C ALA A 45 4.69 -1.01 -11.61
N ASP A 46 5.40 -1.98 -12.20
CA ASP A 46 6.67 -1.75 -12.85
C ASP A 46 6.97 -2.88 -13.85
N LEU A 47 7.96 -2.68 -14.72
CA LEU A 47 8.43 -3.66 -15.69
C LEU A 47 9.40 -4.63 -15.02
N GLY A 48 9.11 -5.94 -15.08
CA GLY A 48 9.99 -6.96 -14.51
C GLY A 48 9.32 -8.31 -14.34
N ILE A 49 9.77 -9.06 -13.35
CA ILE A 49 9.30 -10.42 -13.04
C ILE A 49 9.01 -10.56 -11.55
N SER A 50 8.05 -11.41 -11.23
CA SER A 50 7.81 -11.83 -9.86
C SER A 50 7.47 -13.31 -9.77
N VAL A 51 7.82 -13.90 -8.64
CA VAL A 51 7.48 -15.27 -8.27
C VAL A 51 6.76 -15.25 -6.93
N ALA A 52 5.73 -16.06 -6.79
CA ALA A 52 5.08 -16.33 -5.51
C ALA A 52 4.95 -17.84 -5.32
N TYR A 53 5.21 -18.30 -4.12
CA TYR A 53 5.12 -19.72 -3.77
C TYR A 53 4.40 -19.94 -2.44
N LYS A 54 3.42 -20.84 -2.47
CA LYS A 54 2.65 -21.26 -1.30
C LYS A 54 3.28 -22.53 -0.71
N PHE A 55 4.05 -22.41 0.35
CA PHE A 55 4.71 -23.53 1.03
C PHE A 55 3.70 -24.45 1.71
N ALA A 56 2.74 -23.84 2.42
CA ALA A 56 1.63 -24.50 3.07
C ALA A 56 0.40 -23.57 3.07
N ASP A 57 -0.75 -24.03 3.57
CA ASP A 57 -1.97 -23.21 3.61
C ASP A 57 -1.84 -21.99 4.50
N TRP A 58 -0.93 -22.00 5.46
CA TRP A 58 -0.70 -20.93 6.41
C TRP A 58 0.52 -20.05 6.10
N ILE A 59 1.38 -20.40 5.09
CA ILE A 59 2.58 -19.64 4.75
C ILE A 59 2.83 -19.59 3.25
N SER A 60 3.09 -18.38 2.75
CA SER A 60 3.55 -18.12 1.38
C SER A 60 4.63 -17.05 1.38
N ALA A 61 5.45 -17.06 0.34
CA ALA A 61 6.40 -15.99 0.08
C ALA A 61 6.33 -15.56 -1.38
N ASP A 62 6.73 -14.33 -1.64
CA ASP A 62 6.89 -13.77 -2.97
C ASP A 62 8.19 -12.98 -3.09
N ALA A 63 8.77 -13.01 -4.29
CA ALA A 63 9.90 -12.19 -4.64
C ALA A 63 9.63 -11.46 -5.96
N ILE A 64 10.22 -10.28 -6.11
CA ILE A 64 10.06 -9.44 -7.30
C ILE A 64 11.39 -8.80 -7.68
N ILE A 65 11.65 -8.71 -8.96
CA ILE A 65 12.75 -7.93 -9.55
C ILE A 65 12.14 -7.09 -10.66
N VAL A 66 12.21 -5.78 -10.53
CA VAL A 66 11.64 -4.82 -11.48
C VAL A 66 12.58 -3.66 -11.73
N ASN A 67 12.28 -2.86 -12.74
CA ASN A 67 13.10 -1.74 -13.18
C ASN A 67 13.31 -0.65 -12.10
N GLY A 68 12.36 -0.44 -11.18
CA GLY A 68 12.49 0.51 -10.06
C GLY A 68 12.04 1.94 -10.36
N GLU A 69 11.70 2.28 -11.60
CA GLU A 69 11.25 3.62 -12.00
C GLU A 69 9.73 3.78 -12.03
N GLY A 70 9.00 2.66 -11.90
CA GLY A 70 7.56 2.59 -11.95
C GLY A 70 7.01 2.63 -13.40
N TYR A 71 5.74 2.28 -13.53
CA TYR A 71 5.07 2.05 -14.81
C TYR A 71 4.95 3.27 -15.74
N LYS A 72 5.21 4.48 -15.24
CA LYS A 72 5.15 5.71 -16.03
C LYS A 72 6.44 6.01 -16.80
N LYS A 73 7.51 5.29 -16.52
CA LYS A 73 8.83 5.46 -17.15
C LYS A 73 9.34 4.11 -17.58
N ILE A 74 9.39 3.89 -18.89
CA ILE A 74 10.02 2.72 -19.49
C ILE A 74 11.47 3.10 -19.75
N GLN A 75 12.24 3.26 -18.70
CA GLN A 75 13.65 3.58 -18.83
C GLN A 75 14.47 2.52 -18.11
N ILE A 76 15.35 1.91 -18.81
CA ILE A 76 16.34 0.99 -18.24
C ILE A 76 17.51 1.83 -17.75
N LYS A 77 17.55 2.12 -16.47
CA LYS A 77 18.76 2.57 -15.78
C LYS A 77 19.46 1.35 -15.21
N ASP A 78 20.72 1.53 -14.82
CA ASP A 78 21.56 0.44 -14.29
C ASP A 78 21.07 -0.09 -12.90
N GLY A 79 20.15 0.60 -12.24
CA GLY A 79 19.59 0.20 -10.94
C GLY A 79 18.30 -0.61 -11.09
N LEU A 80 18.17 -1.67 -10.29
CA LEU A 80 16.97 -2.50 -10.19
C LEU A 80 16.30 -2.35 -8.83
N ASN A 81 15.03 -2.74 -8.75
CA ASN A 81 14.27 -2.83 -7.50
C ASN A 81 13.98 -4.31 -7.20
N TYR A 82 14.44 -4.74 -6.04
CA TYR A 82 14.26 -6.09 -5.51
C TYR A 82 13.28 -6.05 -4.35
N GLY A 83 12.47 -7.06 -4.21
CA GLY A 83 11.56 -7.19 -3.08
C GLY A 83 11.32 -8.63 -2.68
N LEU A 84 11.15 -8.84 -1.39
CA LEU A 84 10.80 -10.13 -0.79
C LEU A 84 9.66 -9.91 0.20
N GLY A 85 8.61 -10.70 0.08
CA GLY A 85 7.47 -10.69 0.98
C GLY A 85 7.19 -12.08 1.55
N VAL A 86 6.80 -12.14 2.83
CA VAL A 86 6.31 -13.35 3.49
C VAL A 86 4.93 -13.06 4.06
N THR A 87 3.98 -13.93 3.77
CA THR A 87 2.61 -13.84 4.28
C THR A 87 2.28 -15.08 5.11
N LEU A 88 1.80 -14.86 6.34
CA LEU A 88 1.34 -15.88 7.25
C LEU A 88 -0.19 -15.77 7.39
N THR A 89 -0.87 -16.91 7.40
CA THR A 89 -2.31 -17.05 7.63
C THR A 89 -2.56 -18.09 8.74
N PRO A 90 -2.24 -17.73 10.02
CA PRO A 90 -2.28 -18.71 11.12
C PRO A 90 -3.67 -19.31 11.34
N VAL A 91 -4.70 -18.49 11.14
CA VAL A 91 -6.10 -18.90 11.18
C VAL A 91 -6.89 -18.23 10.06
N LYS A 92 -8.02 -18.79 9.67
CA LYS A 92 -8.87 -18.25 8.61
C LYS A 92 -9.24 -16.80 8.88
N GLY A 93 -8.94 -15.94 7.91
CA GLY A 93 -9.23 -14.49 7.98
C GLY A 93 -8.15 -13.64 8.63
N PHE A 94 -7.27 -14.20 9.46
CA PHE A 94 -6.16 -13.46 10.06
C PHE A 94 -4.89 -13.62 9.22
N GLN A 95 -4.29 -12.49 8.86
CA GLN A 95 -3.09 -12.48 8.02
C GLN A 95 -2.05 -11.51 8.56
N ILE A 96 -0.80 -11.93 8.46
CA ILE A 96 0.38 -11.12 8.78
C ILE A 96 1.25 -11.10 7.52
N ARG A 97 1.76 -9.93 7.13
CA ARG A 97 2.71 -9.81 6.03
C ARG A 97 3.92 -9.00 6.46
N LEU A 98 5.08 -9.51 6.15
CA LEU A 98 6.36 -8.80 6.24
C LEU A 98 6.91 -8.61 4.83
N TYR A 99 7.51 -7.45 4.58
CA TYR A 99 8.11 -7.11 3.30
C TYR A 99 9.41 -6.36 3.50
N GLY A 100 10.43 -6.71 2.70
CA GLY A 100 11.67 -5.97 2.57
C GLY A 100 11.98 -5.72 1.10
N GLY A 101 12.41 -4.52 0.76
CA GLY A 101 12.75 -4.14 -0.61
C GLY A 101 13.98 -3.23 -0.68
N LEU A 102 14.71 -3.34 -1.79
CA LEU A 102 15.88 -2.52 -2.11
C LEU A 102 15.72 -1.98 -3.52
N ASN A 103 15.71 -0.66 -3.68
CA ASN A 103 15.66 0.02 -4.98
C ASN A 103 16.99 0.77 -5.21
N GLU A 104 17.79 0.27 -6.15
CA GLU A 104 19.06 0.87 -6.54
C GLU A 104 18.83 2.15 -7.35
N SER A 105 19.72 3.13 -7.22
CA SER A 105 19.56 4.39 -7.95
C SER A 105 20.07 4.34 -9.40
N GLY A 106 20.96 3.39 -9.70
CA GLY A 106 21.72 3.36 -10.95
C GLY A 106 22.65 4.58 -11.18
N LYS A 107 22.80 5.46 -10.18
CA LYS A 107 23.63 6.68 -10.28
C LYS A 107 24.71 6.67 -9.22
N LYS A 108 25.95 7.00 -9.65
CA LYS A 108 27.12 7.12 -8.75
C LYS A 108 26.85 8.18 -7.67
N GLY A 109 27.18 7.86 -6.42
CA GLY A 109 27.03 8.77 -5.28
C GLY A 109 25.59 8.89 -4.73
N LYS A 110 24.63 8.14 -5.26
CA LYS A 110 23.27 8.06 -4.72
C LYS A 110 23.09 6.78 -3.90
N LYS A 111 22.31 6.85 -2.84
CA LYS A 111 22.00 5.70 -1.97
C LYS A 111 20.87 4.87 -2.53
N ALA A 112 20.89 3.57 -2.29
CA ALA A 112 19.72 2.73 -2.52
C ALA A 112 18.60 3.08 -1.54
N ILE A 113 17.36 3.03 -2.02
CA ILE A 113 16.18 3.14 -1.13
C ILE A 113 15.93 1.75 -0.53
N THR A 114 15.80 1.66 0.78
CA THR A 114 15.37 0.44 1.46
C THR A 114 13.98 0.63 2.02
N ASN A 115 13.08 -0.31 1.72
CA ASN A 115 11.72 -0.34 2.24
C ASN A 115 11.52 -1.53 3.15
N LEU A 116 10.95 -1.29 4.34
CA LEU A 116 10.50 -2.33 5.27
C LEU A 116 9.03 -2.09 5.58
N ALA A 117 8.24 -3.13 5.55
CA ALA A 117 6.82 -3.04 5.89
C ALA A 117 6.37 -4.25 6.70
N ALA A 118 5.53 -4.00 7.68
CA ALA A 118 4.82 -4.99 8.46
C ALA A 118 3.33 -4.69 8.42
N PHE A 119 2.52 -5.68 8.14
CA PHE A 119 1.05 -5.59 8.11
C PHE A 119 0.46 -6.72 8.92
N MET A 120 -0.63 -6.45 9.61
CA MET A 120 -1.53 -7.45 10.17
C MET A 120 -2.98 -7.06 9.93
N GLY A 121 -3.84 -8.05 9.73
CA GLY A 121 -5.25 -7.79 9.53
C GLY A 121 -6.12 -9.02 9.71
N TYR A 122 -7.38 -8.76 10.02
CA TYR A 122 -8.40 -9.78 10.13
C TYR A 122 -9.59 -9.42 9.24
N LYS A 123 -10.00 -10.36 8.40
CA LYS A 123 -11.13 -10.21 7.50
C LYS A 123 -12.20 -11.25 7.82
N HIS A 124 -13.36 -10.77 8.20
CA HIS A 124 -14.57 -11.52 8.46
C HIS A 124 -15.66 -11.09 7.46
N GLU A 125 -16.71 -11.87 7.30
CA GLU A 125 -17.84 -11.52 6.41
C GLU A 125 -18.50 -10.18 6.78
N LYS A 126 -18.58 -9.89 8.08
CA LYS A 126 -19.24 -8.68 8.62
C LYS A 126 -18.30 -7.50 8.78
N PHE A 127 -16.97 -7.72 8.91
CA PHE A 127 -16.02 -6.63 9.14
C PHE A 127 -14.61 -6.97 8.66
N THR A 128 -13.84 -5.93 8.45
CA THR A 128 -12.40 -6.00 8.16
C THR A 128 -11.69 -5.02 9.07
N ILE A 129 -10.56 -5.42 9.64
CA ILE A 129 -9.65 -4.55 10.37
C ILE A 129 -8.22 -4.83 9.89
N GLY A 130 -7.41 -3.79 9.75
CA GLY A 130 -6.00 -3.92 9.36
C GLY A 130 -5.16 -2.80 9.92
N ALA A 131 -3.89 -3.10 10.14
CA ALA A 131 -2.88 -2.15 10.54
C ALA A 131 -1.56 -2.44 9.81
N GLU A 132 -0.84 -1.41 9.42
CA GLU A 132 0.46 -1.51 8.80
C GLU A 132 1.42 -0.47 9.36
N TYR A 133 2.70 -0.84 9.44
CA TYR A 133 3.82 0.05 9.70
C TYR A 133 4.80 -0.03 8.54
N ASN A 134 5.29 1.11 8.11
CA ASN A 134 6.15 1.24 6.94
C ASN A 134 7.36 2.11 7.28
N TYR A 135 8.53 1.69 6.86
CA TYR A 135 9.79 2.42 7.02
C TYR A 135 10.53 2.45 5.68
N MET A 136 10.94 3.65 5.26
CA MET A 136 11.74 3.87 4.06
C MET A 136 13.02 4.61 4.43
N MET A 137 14.16 4.04 4.10
CA MET A 137 15.46 4.69 4.22
C MET A 137 15.88 5.29 2.88
N ASN A 138 16.53 6.45 2.94
CA ASN A 138 17.10 7.14 1.79
C ASN A 138 16.07 7.48 0.69
N ALA A 139 14.89 7.97 1.08
CA ALA A 139 13.85 8.39 0.14
C ALA A 139 14.42 9.30 -0.96
N SER A 140 13.95 9.12 -2.20
CA SER A 140 14.46 9.83 -3.36
C SER A 140 15.99 9.62 -3.61
N HIS A 141 16.55 8.51 -3.12
CA HIS A 141 17.99 8.17 -3.19
C HIS A 141 18.90 9.21 -2.49
N GLN A 142 18.39 9.92 -1.49
CA GLN A 142 19.14 10.88 -0.69
C GLN A 142 19.55 10.24 0.63
N GLU A 143 20.81 10.37 1.01
CA GLU A 143 21.31 9.84 2.28
C GLU A 143 20.62 10.50 3.46
N ASN A 144 20.22 9.69 4.45
CA ASN A 144 19.52 10.13 5.67
C ASN A 144 18.11 10.73 5.44
N ALA A 145 17.58 10.67 4.22
CA ALA A 145 16.19 11.04 3.95
C ALA A 145 15.24 9.88 4.31
N ASP A 146 15.17 9.56 5.60
CA ASP A 146 14.33 8.47 6.11
C ASP A 146 12.92 8.97 6.42
N GLN A 147 11.93 8.14 6.13
CA GLN A 147 10.54 8.38 6.50
C GLN A 147 9.86 7.09 6.97
N ASN A 148 8.91 7.24 7.84
CA ASN A 148 8.11 6.12 8.33
C ASN A 148 6.67 6.55 8.56
N GLY A 149 5.80 5.59 8.78
CA GLY A 149 4.43 5.86 9.12
C GLY A 149 3.60 4.60 9.23
N TYR A 150 2.39 4.78 9.69
CA TYR A 150 1.46 3.70 9.89
C TYR A 150 0.07 4.04 9.41
N SER A 151 -0.69 3.00 9.11
CA SER A 151 -2.11 3.09 8.78
C SER A 151 -2.88 2.08 9.61
N VAL A 152 -4.02 2.51 10.14
CA VAL A 152 -4.98 1.63 10.79
C VAL A 152 -6.34 1.86 10.14
N PHE A 153 -7.03 0.79 9.77
CA PHE A 153 -8.32 0.91 9.14
C PHE A 153 -9.29 -0.19 9.59
N ALA A 154 -10.56 0.13 9.52
CA ALA A 154 -11.63 -0.82 9.74
C ALA A 154 -12.80 -0.56 8.79
N SER A 155 -13.55 -1.61 8.51
CA SER A 155 -14.86 -1.51 7.83
C SER A 155 -15.84 -2.52 8.40
N VAL A 156 -17.12 -2.15 8.37
CA VAL A 156 -18.23 -2.99 8.82
C VAL A 156 -19.27 -3.07 7.70
N ASN A 157 -19.67 -4.29 7.35
CA ASN A 157 -20.72 -4.55 6.38
C ASN A 157 -22.07 -4.60 7.09
N LEU A 158 -22.95 -3.72 6.71
CA LEU A 158 -24.32 -3.63 7.22
C LEU A 158 -25.31 -4.27 6.23
N PRO A 159 -26.57 -4.56 6.66
CA PRO A 159 -27.64 -4.97 5.74
C PRO A 159 -27.85 -3.95 4.60
N LYS A 160 -28.55 -4.36 3.54
CA LYS A 160 -28.92 -3.51 2.40
C LYS A 160 -27.71 -2.98 1.61
N ASN A 161 -26.62 -3.77 1.53
CA ASN A 161 -25.43 -3.43 0.72
C ASN A 161 -24.72 -2.13 1.15
N VAL A 162 -24.79 -1.79 2.42
CA VAL A 162 -24.09 -0.65 3.02
C VAL A 162 -22.84 -1.13 3.73
N SER A 163 -21.74 -0.40 3.62
CA SER A 163 -20.55 -0.61 4.45
C SER A 163 -20.10 0.72 5.04
N LEU A 164 -19.79 0.74 6.32
CA LEU A 164 -19.12 1.86 6.96
C LEU A 164 -17.62 1.58 6.99
N TYR A 165 -16.79 2.61 6.86
CA TYR A 165 -15.35 2.46 6.95
C TYR A 165 -14.71 3.67 7.61
N ALA A 166 -13.57 3.41 8.25
CA ALA A 166 -12.71 4.41 8.84
C ALA A 166 -11.25 4.04 8.56
N ARG A 167 -10.39 5.05 8.43
CA ARG A 167 -8.95 4.88 8.31
C ARG A 167 -8.24 6.08 8.92
N PHE A 168 -7.13 5.78 9.59
CA PHE A 168 -6.18 6.75 10.12
C PHE A 168 -4.81 6.43 9.57
N ASP A 169 -4.13 7.43 9.01
CA ASP A 169 -2.75 7.37 8.55
C ASP A 169 -1.93 8.39 9.31
N ASP A 170 -0.66 8.08 9.54
CA ASP A 170 0.29 9.02 10.12
C ASP A 170 1.68 8.85 9.48
N LEU A 171 2.20 9.91 8.86
CA LEU A 171 3.47 9.96 8.15
C LEU A 171 4.47 10.85 8.88
N TYR A 172 5.73 10.39 8.97
CA TYR A 172 6.86 11.09 9.58
C TYR A 172 8.09 11.06 8.69
N SER A 173 8.76 12.19 8.59
CA SER A 173 10.13 12.33 8.09
C SER A 173 11.10 12.40 9.28
N LYS A 174 12.11 11.54 9.30
CA LYS A 174 13.15 11.60 10.31
C LYS A 174 13.95 12.90 10.16
N ASN A 175 14.19 13.60 11.28
CA ASN A 175 14.88 14.90 11.30
C ASN A 175 14.19 15.95 10.40
N ASP A 176 12.88 15.87 10.25
CA ASP A 176 12.02 16.84 9.54
C ASP A 176 12.45 17.16 8.10
N TRP A 177 13.25 16.28 7.45
CA TRP A 177 13.77 16.51 6.10
C TRP A 177 12.68 16.77 5.06
N ASN A 178 11.45 16.36 5.33
CA ASN A 178 10.30 16.54 4.46
C ASN A 178 9.03 16.94 5.24
N ILE A 179 9.20 17.70 6.31
CA ILE A 179 8.13 18.12 7.25
C ILE A 179 6.91 18.72 6.53
N ALA A 180 7.12 19.36 5.38
CA ALA A 180 6.05 19.93 4.56
C ALA A 180 5.07 18.88 4.00
N LYS A 181 5.43 17.60 4.00
CA LYS A 181 4.58 16.48 3.57
C LYS A 181 4.17 15.56 4.72
N ASP A 182 4.74 15.78 5.90
CA ASP A 182 4.35 15.00 7.07
C ASP A 182 2.96 15.41 7.52
N GLU A 183 2.11 14.43 7.65
CA GLU A 183 0.72 14.67 8.04
C GLU A 183 0.09 13.44 8.71
N ALA A 184 -0.91 13.67 9.53
CA ALA A 184 -1.87 12.65 9.90
C ALA A 184 -3.16 12.84 9.12
N THR A 185 -3.77 11.74 8.65
CA THR A 185 -5.01 11.77 7.86
C THR A 185 -6.06 10.88 8.48
N VAL A 186 -7.27 11.42 8.62
CA VAL A 186 -8.47 10.66 9.03
C VAL A 186 -9.43 10.57 7.85
N ILE A 187 -9.99 9.40 7.61
CA ILE A 187 -11.07 9.17 6.65
C ILE A 187 -12.21 8.45 7.35
N LEU A 188 -13.41 8.98 7.20
CA LEU A 188 -14.65 8.36 7.67
C LEU A 188 -15.66 8.35 6.52
N GLY A 189 -16.34 7.26 6.29
CA GLY A 189 -17.33 7.22 5.22
C GLY A 189 -18.23 6.00 5.21
N ALA A 190 -19.17 6.04 4.27
CA ALA A 190 -20.07 4.94 3.97
C ALA A 190 -19.97 4.61 2.48
N GLN A 191 -20.13 3.33 2.15
CA GLN A 191 -20.23 2.84 0.78
C GLN A 191 -21.61 2.21 0.58
N PHE A 192 -22.27 2.57 -0.50
CA PHE A 192 -23.53 2.00 -0.96
C PHE A 192 -23.28 1.23 -2.25
N LYS A 193 -23.60 -0.07 -2.27
CA LYS A 193 -23.55 -0.87 -3.50
C LYS A 193 -24.93 -0.77 -4.18
N LEU A 194 -24.93 -0.17 -5.37
CA LEU A 194 -26.12 -0.02 -6.22
C LEU A 194 -26.06 -1.06 -7.33
N GLY A 195 -26.56 -2.26 -7.05
CA GLY A 195 -26.45 -3.40 -7.96
C GLY A 195 -25.04 -3.99 -8.04
N LYS A 196 -24.72 -4.62 -9.19
CA LYS A 196 -23.48 -5.38 -9.39
C LYS A 196 -22.25 -4.48 -9.65
N TYR A 197 -22.46 -3.38 -10.36
CA TYR A 197 -21.38 -2.64 -11.01
C TYR A 197 -21.12 -1.25 -10.46
N VAL A 198 -22.02 -0.71 -9.64
CA VAL A 198 -21.94 0.67 -9.14
C VAL A 198 -21.77 0.72 -7.62
N LYS A 199 -20.82 1.53 -7.16
CA LYS A 199 -20.67 1.87 -5.75
C LYS A 199 -20.59 3.38 -5.61
N ILE A 200 -21.28 3.94 -4.63
CA ILE A 200 -21.21 5.35 -4.27
C ILE A 200 -20.72 5.43 -2.84
N ALA A 201 -19.75 6.29 -2.57
CA ALA A 201 -19.10 6.39 -1.28
C ALA A 201 -18.90 7.84 -0.85
N PRO A 202 -19.89 8.45 -0.18
CA PRO A 202 -19.68 9.70 0.53
C PRO A 202 -18.65 9.49 1.66
N ASN A 203 -17.72 10.43 1.79
CA ASN A 203 -16.72 10.39 2.83
C ASN A 203 -16.24 11.78 3.24
N PHE A 204 -15.82 11.87 4.48
CA PHE A 204 -15.15 13.01 5.06
C PHE A 204 -13.68 12.69 5.26
N ARG A 205 -12.82 13.66 4.99
CA ARG A 205 -11.38 13.55 5.19
C ARG A 205 -10.87 14.76 5.95
N MET A 206 -9.96 14.51 6.88
CA MET A 206 -9.23 15.53 7.61
C MET A 206 -7.74 15.24 7.45
N ALA A 207 -6.99 16.17 6.89
CA ALA A 207 -5.53 16.15 6.84
C ALA A 207 -4.97 17.15 7.85
N MET A 208 -4.07 16.68 8.69
CA MET A 208 -3.43 17.43 9.78
C MET A 208 -1.92 17.52 9.49
N PRO A 209 -1.46 18.52 8.72
CA PRO A 209 -0.04 18.74 8.46
C PRO A 209 0.74 18.92 9.75
N LYS A 210 1.99 18.41 9.79
CA LYS A 210 2.88 18.53 10.95
C LYS A 210 3.79 19.75 10.89
N ALA A 211 3.91 20.41 9.73
CA ALA A 211 4.66 21.63 9.59
C ALA A 211 4.02 22.78 10.40
N ASP A 212 4.84 23.53 11.12
CA ASP A 212 4.40 24.65 11.95
C ASP A 212 3.63 25.70 11.12
N GLY A 213 2.57 26.23 11.72
CA GLY A 213 1.72 27.26 11.11
C GLY A 213 0.79 26.77 10.00
N VAL A 214 0.84 25.49 9.61
CA VAL A 214 -0.06 24.94 8.58
C VAL A 214 -1.34 24.41 9.22
N LYS A 215 -2.48 24.96 8.80
CA LYS A 215 -3.79 24.57 9.33
C LYS A 215 -4.26 23.22 8.78
N SER A 216 -5.01 22.48 9.59
CA SER A 216 -5.71 21.28 9.16
C SER A 216 -6.67 21.57 8.00
N LYS A 217 -6.77 20.62 7.07
CA LYS A 217 -7.65 20.69 5.90
C LYS A 217 -8.80 19.70 6.07
N TYR A 218 -10.00 20.16 5.81
CA TYR A 218 -11.23 19.36 5.87
C TYR A 218 -11.82 19.25 4.47
N SER A 219 -12.27 18.09 4.09
CA SER A 219 -12.83 17.83 2.76
C SER A 219 -13.97 16.82 2.83
N ALA A 220 -14.99 17.03 2.02
CA ALA A 220 -16.05 16.05 1.80
C ALA A 220 -16.03 15.61 0.33
N TYR A 221 -16.13 14.30 0.09
CA TYR A 221 -16.12 13.70 -1.23
C TYR A 221 -17.30 12.76 -1.42
N VAL A 222 -17.70 12.60 -2.66
CA VAL A 222 -18.54 11.50 -3.11
C VAL A 222 -17.76 10.75 -4.19
N ASN A 223 -17.17 9.61 -3.83
CA ASN A 223 -16.47 8.76 -4.78
C ASN A 223 -17.47 7.80 -5.44
N CYS A 224 -17.35 7.63 -6.75
CA CYS A 224 -18.11 6.66 -7.52
C CYS A 224 -17.17 5.61 -8.12
N TYR A 225 -17.58 4.36 -8.07
CA TYR A 225 -16.90 3.24 -8.73
C TYR A 225 -17.86 2.58 -9.71
N PHE A 226 -17.39 2.40 -10.93
CA PHE A 226 -18.08 1.67 -11.97
C PHE A 226 -17.22 0.47 -12.36
N GLY A 227 -17.68 -0.75 -12.08
CA GLY A 227 -17.03 -1.99 -12.50
C GLY A 227 -17.70 -2.52 -13.77
N ILE A 228 -16.92 -3.06 -14.68
CA ILE A 228 -17.38 -3.79 -15.87
C ILE A 228 -17.22 -5.28 -15.62
#